data_e43169aed884a26184e0a58a2a14f4de
#
_entry.id   e43169aed884a26184e0a58a2a14f4de
#
_cell.length_a   1.000
_cell.length_b   1.000
_cell.length_c   1.000
_cell.angle_alpha   90.00
_cell.angle_beta   90.00
_cell.angle_gamma   90.00
#
_symmetry.space_group_name_H-M   'P 1'
#
loop_
_entity.id
_entity.type
_entity.pdbx_description
1 polymer ?
#
loop_
_entity_poly.entity_id
_entity_poly.type
_entity_poly.pdbx_seq_one_letter_code
_entity_poly.pdbx_strand_id
1 'polypeptide(L)'
;MNILIAALSIFLLRLLDQTLGTLRILYVNKGKPLFGAILGFIESAIWIVAISQVIQDLNDPFLIFGYALGFAAGTIMGSYIENTIAIGDIVVRIFVPKDSDSEKVAEELRTNGLGVTIINGEGMQGEVTIAWCVTPRKRLKEVMKIVSETTPNAYVTTEPVSYTHLTLPT
;
A
#
# COMPACT_ATOMS: atom_id res chain seq x y z
N MET A 1 8.20 38.66 7.51
CA MET A 1 8.59 37.26 7.82
C MET A 1 9.73 36.89 6.88
N ASN A 2 10.75 36.18 7.36
CA ASN A 2 11.84 35.78 6.46
C ASN A 2 11.25 34.84 5.40
N ILE A 3 11.53 35.09 4.11
CA ILE A 3 10.96 34.32 2.98
C ILE A 3 11.25 32.82 3.09
N LEU A 4 12.41 32.47 3.63
CA LEU A 4 12.77 31.07 3.87
C LEU A 4 11.90 30.39 4.92
N ILE A 5 11.49 31.12 5.97
CA ILE A 5 10.58 30.60 7.00
C ILE A 5 9.18 30.41 6.39
N ALA A 6 8.74 31.35 5.54
CA ALA A 6 7.47 31.22 4.82
C ALA A 6 7.47 30.03 3.88
N ALA A 7 8.51 29.86 3.07
CA ALA A 7 8.66 28.72 2.16
C ALA A 7 8.69 27.38 2.92
N LEU A 8 9.41 27.31 4.06
CA LEU A 8 9.46 26.11 4.90
C LEU A 8 8.09 25.82 5.52
N SER A 9 7.33 26.81 5.98
CA SER A 9 6.00 26.61 6.54
C SER A 9 5.03 26.06 5.48
N ILE A 10 5.07 26.61 4.26
CA ILE A 10 4.29 26.14 3.13
C ILE A 10 4.67 24.70 2.77
N PHE A 11 5.97 24.40 2.71
CA PHE A 11 6.46 23.04 2.47
C PHE A 11 5.91 22.04 3.49
N LEU A 12 5.96 22.34 4.79
CA LEU A 12 5.47 21.45 5.85
C LEU A 12 3.94 21.28 5.79
N LEU A 13 3.19 22.37 5.55
CA LEU A 13 1.74 22.30 5.37
C LEU A 13 1.36 21.41 4.18
N ARG A 14 2.05 21.57 3.04
CA ARG A 14 1.79 20.76 1.85
C ARG A 14 2.21 19.32 2.02
N LEU A 15 3.29 19.04 2.75
CA LEU A 15 3.71 17.69 3.09
C LEU A 15 2.63 16.97 3.92
N LEU A 16 2.09 17.64 4.95
CA LEU A 16 1.00 17.09 5.78
C LEU A 16 -0.27 16.90 4.97
N ASP A 17 -0.70 17.91 4.24
CA ASP A 17 -1.89 17.89 3.38
C ASP A 17 -1.86 16.71 2.40
N GLN A 18 -0.80 16.57 1.63
CA GLN A 18 -0.67 15.51 0.64
C GLN A 18 -0.53 14.10 1.27
N THR A 19 0.11 14.02 2.44
CA THR A 19 0.16 12.77 3.21
C THR A 19 -1.24 12.33 3.64
N LEU A 20 -2.05 13.27 4.16
CA LEU A 20 -3.44 13.00 4.54
C LEU A 20 -4.31 12.62 3.34
N GLY A 21 -4.13 13.28 2.18
CA GLY A 21 -4.81 12.97 0.94
C GLY A 21 -4.56 11.53 0.47
N THR A 22 -3.31 11.07 0.56
CA THR A 22 -2.94 9.69 0.24
C THR A 22 -3.65 8.69 1.17
N LEU A 23 -3.64 8.96 2.47
CA LEU A 23 -4.33 8.11 3.46
C LEU A 23 -5.85 8.15 3.29
N ARG A 24 -6.44 9.30 2.96
CA ARG A 24 -7.86 9.42 2.65
C ARG A 24 -8.29 8.48 1.54
N ILE A 25 -7.56 8.49 0.42
CA ILE A 25 -7.85 7.61 -0.71
C ILE A 25 -7.75 6.14 -0.29
N LEU A 26 -6.75 5.78 0.51
CA LEU A 26 -6.60 4.42 1.06
C LEU A 26 -7.83 4.00 1.86
N TYR A 27 -8.29 4.83 2.82
CA TYR A 27 -9.43 4.47 3.67
C TYR A 27 -10.74 4.37 2.87
N VAL A 28 -10.97 5.26 1.90
CA VAL A 28 -12.14 5.20 1.00
C VAL A 28 -12.11 3.88 0.20
N ASN A 29 -10.98 3.53 -0.40
CA ASN A 29 -10.83 2.30 -1.19
C ASN A 29 -10.96 1.02 -0.33
N LYS A 30 -10.72 1.12 0.97
CA LYS A 30 -10.93 0.01 1.93
C LYS A 30 -12.34 -0.01 2.54
N GLY A 31 -13.30 0.70 1.96
CA GLY A 31 -14.69 0.70 2.42
C GLY A 31 -14.92 1.42 3.76
N LYS A 32 -14.05 2.35 4.12
CA LYS A 32 -14.14 3.17 5.34
C LYS A 32 -14.38 4.66 5.01
N PRO A 33 -15.52 5.02 4.38
CA PRO A 33 -15.75 6.36 3.86
C PRO A 33 -15.80 7.43 4.96
N LEU A 34 -16.27 7.08 6.16
CA LEU A 34 -16.34 8.05 7.28
C LEU A 34 -14.92 8.50 7.70
N PHE A 35 -13.97 7.59 7.81
CA PHE A 35 -12.57 7.95 8.08
C PHE A 35 -11.98 8.77 6.94
N GLY A 36 -12.30 8.42 5.69
CA GLY A 36 -11.93 9.19 4.53
C GLY A 36 -12.48 10.62 4.58
N ALA A 37 -13.74 10.80 4.98
CA ALA A 37 -14.37 12.12 5.10
C ALA A 37 -13.69 12.97 6.18
N ILE A 38 -13.37 12.40 7.34
CA ILE A 38 -12.65 13.12 8.42
C ILE A 38 -11.26 13.57 7.93
N LEU A 39 -10.51 12.69 7.29
CA LEU A 39 -9.21 13.03 6.73
C LEU A 39 -9.32 14.12 5.65
N GLY A 40 -10.32 14.03 4.77
CA GLY A 40 -10.58 15.03 3.74
C GLY A 40 -10.95 16.39 4.29
N PHE A 41 -11.68 16.44 5.40
CA PHE A 41 -11.99 17.71 6.09
C PHE A 41 -10.71 18.38 6.61
N ILE A 42 -9.83 17.61 7.27
CA ILE A 42 -8.56 18.13 7.82
C ILE A 42 -7.63 18.55 6.66
N GLU A 43 -7.49 17.70 5.63
CA GLU A 43 -6.74 17.97 4.41
C GLU A 43 -7.16 19.30 3.79
N SER A 44 -8.47 19.51 3.58
CA SER A 44 -9.00 20.74 2.97
C SER A 44 -8.71 21.99 3.81
N ALA A 45 -8.76 21.88 5.14
CA ALA A 45 -8.44 22.99 6.03
C ALA A 45 -6.93 23.36 5.95
N ILE A 46 -6.05 22.38 5.93
CA ILE A 46 -4.60 22.59 5.78
C ILE A 46 -4.30 23.18 4.40
N TRP A 47 -4.94 22.64 3.35
CA TRP A 47 -4.75 23.12 1.98
C TRP A 47 -5.08 24.61 1.83
N ILE A 48 -6.22 25.06 2.38
CA ILE A 48 -6.63 26.47 2.33
C ILE A 48 -5.58 27.37 3.01
N VAL A 49 -5.04 26.94 4.14
CA VAL A 49 -3.99 27.71 4.85
C VAL A 49 -2.71 27.75 4.01
N ALA A 50 -2.29 26.65 3.42
CA ALA A 50 -1.09 26.59 2.59
C ALA A 50 -1.21 27.49 1.35
N ILE A 51 -2.32 27.38 0.63
CA ILE A 51 -2.52 28.17 -0.61
C ILE A 51 -2.70 29.65 -0.34
N SER A 52 -3.31 30.03 0.79
CA SER A 52 -3.47 31.44 1.16
C SER A 52 -2.14 32.17 1.37
N GLN A 53 -1.11 31.47 1.83
CA GLN A 53 0.24 32.02 1.98
C GLN A 53 0.94 32.19 0.61
N VAL A 54 0.73 31.27 -0.32
CA VAL A 54 1.33 31.37 -1.67
C VAL A 54 0.70 32.49 -2.48
N ILE A 55 -0.64 32.67 -2.39
CA ILE A 55 -1.36 33.70 -3.15
C ILE A 55 -0.97 35.12 -2.73
N GLN A 56 -0.48 35.34 -1.51
CA GLN A 56 -0.06 36.64 -1.04
C GLN A 56 1.17 37.18 -1.78
N ASP A 57 2.03 36.29 -2.30
CA ASP A 57 3.20 36.66 -3.08
C ASP A 57 3.55 35.61 -4.15
N LEU A 58 2.69 35.57 -5.19
CA LEU A 58 2.83 34.64 -6.31
C LEU A 58 4.10 34.87 -7.17
N ASN A 59 4.73 36.02 -7.01
CA ASN A 59 5.95 36.35 -7.77
C ASN A 59 7.23 35.76 -7.13
N ASP A 60 7.14 35.27 -5.89
CA ASP A 60 8.29 34.71 -5.21
C ASP A 60 8.47 33.20 -5.56
N PRO A 61 9.54 32.85 -6.28
CA PRO A 61 9.80 31.49 -6.69
C PRO A 61 10.07 30.54 -5.52
N PHE A 62 10.55 31.03 -4.36
CA PHE A 62 10.82 30.19 -3.18
C PHE A 62 9.52 29.65 -2.56
N LEU A 63 8.42 30.44 -2.57
CA LEU A 63 7.12 29.99 -2.06
C LEU A 63 6.52 28.92 -2.98
N ILE A 64 6.58 29.12 -4.29
CA ILE A 64 6.11 28.15 -5.29
C ILE A 64 6.92 26.85 -5.17
N PHE A 65 8.24 26.98 -5.03
CA PHE A 65 9.12 25.81 -4.90
C PHE A 65 8.86 25.04 -3.60
N GLY A 66 8.67 25.75 -2.47
CA GLY A 66 8.29 25.16 -1.19
C GLY A 66 6.97 24.38 -1.28
N TYR A 67 5.98 24.95 -1.96
CA TYR A 67 4.70 24.30 -2.21
C TYR A 67 4.83 23.03 -3.05
N ALA A 68 5.55 23.09 -4.17
CA ALA A 68 5.73 21.96 -5.07
C ALA A 68 6.54 20.81 -4.43
N LEU A 69 7.64 21.16 -3.74
CA LEU A 69 8.46 20.18 -3.01
C LEU A 69 7.68 19.54 -1.86
N GLY A 70 6.88 20.32 -1.12
CA GLY A 70 6.01 19.80 -0.06
C GLY A 70 5.01 18.77 -0.58
N PHE A 71 4.41 19.04 -1.75
CA PHE A 71 3.52 18.09 -2.41
C PHE A 71 4.24 16.78 -2.77
N ALA A 72 5.41 16.88 -3.42
CA ALA A 72 6.19 15.71 -3.82
C ALA A 72 6.64 14.88 -2.61
N ALA A 73 7.19 15.54 -1.58
CA ALA A 73 7.62 14.89 -0.35
C ALA A 73 6.44 14.26 0.41
N GLY A 74 5.28 14.93 0.46
CA GLY A 74 4.06 14.42 1.07
C GLY A 74 3.51 13.17 0.37
N THR A 75 3.61 13.11 -0.97
CA THR A 75 3.24 11.91 -1.73
C THR A 75 4.12 10.71 -1.34
N ILE A 76 5.43 10.92 -1.25
CA ILE A 76 6.38 9.88 -0.83
C ILE A 76 6.10 9.44 0.61
N MET A 77 5.91 10.40 1.52
CA MET A 77 5.60 10.15 2.94
C MET A 77 4.29 9.38 3.09
N GLY A 78 3.24 9.81 2.39
CA GLY A 78 1.94 9.13 2.39
C GLY A 78 2.01 7.70 1.90
N SER A 79 2.75 7.44 0.82
CA SER A 79 3.00 6.10 0.31
C SER A 79 3.80 5.24 1.30
N TYR A 80 4.80 5.81 1.96
CA TYR A 80 5.57 5.10 2.98
C TYR A 80 4.70 4.70 4.18
N ILE A 81 3.87 5.62 4.67
CA ILE A 81 2.93 5.37 5.77
C ILE A 81 1.89 4.32 5.36
N GLU A 82 1.32 4.41 4.16
CA GLU A 82 0.37 3.43 3.59
C GLU A 82 1.00 2.02 3.60
N ASN A 83 2.21 1.88 3.10
CA ASN A 83 2.91 0.60 3.07
C ASN A 83 3.24 0.07 4.47
N THR A 84 3.47 0.95 5.44
CA THR A 84 3.75 0.57 6.84
C THR A 84 2.48 0.13 7.56
N ILE A 85 1.38 0.86 7.37
CA ILE A 85 0.07 0.50 7.92
C ILE A 85 -0.44 -0.80 7.29
N ALA A 86 -0.21 -1.01 5.99
CA ALA A 86 -0.51 -2.22 5.21
C ALA A 86 -1.91 -2.78 5.52
N ILE A 87 -2.94 -1.91 5.42
CA ILE A 87 -4.34 -2.26 5.73
C ILE A 87 -4.91 -3.22 4.68
N GLY A 88 -5.66 -4.23 5.15
CA GLY A 88 -6.43 -5.18 4.34
C GLY A 88 -5.70 -6.48 4.09
N ASP A 89 -6.40 -7.35 3.36
CA ASP A 89 -5.91 -8.67 2.99
C ASP A 89 -5.45 -8.69 1.53
N ILE A 90 -4.59 -9.63 1.24
CA ILE A 90 -4.07 -9.89 -0.10
C ILE A 90 -4.20 -11.37 -0.42
N VAL A 91 -4.44 -11.66 -1.68
CA VAL A 91 -4.17 -12.97 -2.27
C VAL A 91 -2.69 -13.01 -2.64
N VAL A 92 -2.02 -14.06 -2.22
CA VAL A 92 -0.67 -14.39 -2.66
C VAL A 92 -0.77 -15.67 -3.49
N ARG A 93 -0.33 -15.63 -4.74
CA ARG A 93 -0.23 -16.78 -5.62
C ARG A 93 1.23 -17.10 -5.83
N ILE A 94 1.61 -18.29 -5.46
CA ILE A 94 2.99 -18.79 -5.56
C ILE A 94 3.00 -19.86 -6.63
N PHE A 95 3.61 -19.54 -7.77
CA PHE A 95 3.75 -20.46 -8.90
C PHE A 95 5.03 -21.28 -8.71
N VAL A 96 4.86 -22.54 -8.41
CA VAL A 96 5.96 -23.48 -8.14
C VAL A 96 6.17 -24.33 -9.38
N PRO A 97 7.36 -24.30 -10.02
CA PRO A 97 7.68 -25.17 -11.14
C PRO A 97 7.64 -26.66 -10.74
N LYS A 98 7.38 -27.54 -11.72
CA LYS A 98 7.23 -28.99 -11.52
C LYS A 98 8.42 -29.63 -10.79
N ASP A 99 9.64 -29.14 -11.03
CA ASP A 99 10.87 -29.68 -10.45
C ASP A 99 11.12 -29.25 -9.00
N SER A 100 10.20 -28.47 -8.43
CA SER A 100 10.28 -27.94 -7.07
C SER A 100 9.20 -28.56 -6.19
N ASP A 101 9.51 -28.71 -4.89
CA ASP A 101 8.61 -29.33 -3.92
C ASP A 101 7.48 -28.35 -3.50
N SER A 102 6.39 -28.40 -4.25
CA SER A 102 5.22 -27.54 -4.01
C SER A 102 4.47 -27.90 -2.71
N GLU A 103 4.50 -29.19 -2.30
CA GLU A 103 3.88 -29.64 -1.06
C GLU A 103 4.61 -29.06 0.15
N LYS A 104 5.93 -29.02 0.09
CA LYS A 104 6.77 -28.46 1.15
C LYS A 104 6.48 -26.96 1.38
N VAL A 105 6.34 -26.17 0.30
CA VAL A 105 5.96 -24.75 0.43
C VAL A 105 4.59 -24.61 1.11
N ALA A 106 3.62 -25.42 0.69
CA ALA A 106 2.28 -25.36 1.25
C ALA A 106 2.24 -25.81 2.72
N GLU A 107 2.99 -26.84 3.07
CA GLU A 107 3.10 -27.34 4.44
C GLU A 107 3.77 -26.31 5.36
N GLU A 108 4.88 -25.71 4.91
CA GLU A 108 5.57 -24.67 5.68
C GLU A 108 4.69 -23.45 5.93
N LEU A 109 3.93 -23.01 4.91
CA LEU A 109 2.97 -21.93 5.07
C LEU A 109 1.84 -22.30 6.04
N ARG A 110 1.31 -23.54 5.98
CA ARG A 110 0.27 -24.04 6.90
C ARG A 110 0.76 -24.15 8.32
N THR A 111 2.00 -24.60 8.53
CA THR A 111 2.63 -24.67 9.85
C THR A 111 2.75 -23.28 10.49
N ASN A 112 2.93 -22.24 9.67
CA ASN A 112 2.92 -20.84 10.10
C ASN A 112 1.49 -20.25 10.21
N GLY A 113 0.44 -21.08 10.18
CA GLY A 113 -0.95 -20.67 10.37
C GLY A 113 -1.55 -19.91 9.18
N LEU A 114 -1.03 -20.13 7.98
CA LEU A 114 -1.55 -19.57 6.72
C LEU A 114 -2.42 -20.61 6.01
N GLY A 115 -3.65 -20.22 5.64
CA GLY A 115 -4.53 -21.07 4.82
C GLY A 115 -4.00 -21.13 3.38
N VAL A 116 -3.65 -22.33 2.90
CA VAL A 116 -3.12 -22.52 1.54
C VAL A 116 -3.96 -23.55 0.79
N THR A 117 -4.42 -23.18 -0.39
CA THR A 117 -5.05 -24.06 -1.37
C THR A 117 -4.06 -24.35 -2.50
N ILE A 118 -3.91 -25.61 -2.84
CA ILE A 118 -3.07 -26.04 -3.97
C ILE A 118 -3.96 -26.19 -5.20
N ILE A 119 -3.52 -25.60 -6.31
CA ILE A 119 -4.19 -25.68 -7.62
C ILE A 119 -3.13 -26.17 -8.62
N ASN A 120 -3.41 -27.26 -9.30
CA ASN A 120 -2.55 -27.74 -10.37
C ASN A 120 -3.00 -27.11 -11.70
N GLY A 121 -2.05 -26.66 -12.48
CA GLY A 121 -2.28 -26.03 -13.77
C GLY A 121 -1.21 -26.44 -14.79
N GLU A 122 -1.39 -25.96 -16.01
CA GLU A 122 -0.44 -26.15 -17.11
C GLU A 122 0.04 -24.77 -17.59
N GLY A 123 1.34 -24.56 -17.60
CA GLY A 123 1.99 -23.35 -18.08
C GLY A 123 2.73 -23.59 -19.41
N MET A 124 3.35 -22.55 -19.95
CA MET A 124 4.08 -22.65 -21.22
C MET A 124 5.25 -23.67 -21.17
N GLN A 125 5.83 -23.89 -20.00
CA GLN A 125 6.94 -24.82 -19.78
C GLN A 125 6.52 -26.17 -19.20
N GLY A 126 5.22 -26.49 -19.17
CA GLY A 126 4.65 -27.71 -18.62
C GLY A 126 3.84 -27.48 -17.36
N GLU A 127 3.71 -28.54 -16.56
CA GLU A 127 2.93 -28.52 -15.31
C GLU A 127 3.47 -27.49 -14.32
N VAL A 128 2.56 -26.77 -13.68
CA VAL A 128 2.83 -25.78 -12.64
C VAL A 128 1.86 -25.97 -11.49
N THR A 129 2.36 -25.91 -10.27
CA THR A 129 1.51 -25.93 -9.08
C THR A 129 1.41 -24.51 -8.52
N ILE A 130 0.19 -24.07 -8.24
CA ILE A 130 -0.10 -22.75 -7.67
C ILE A 130 -0.53 -22.94 -6.21
N ALA A 131 0.30 -22.47 -5.28
CA ALA A 131 -0.12 -22.34 -3.90
C ALA A 131 -0.82 -20.99 -3.71
N TRP A 132 -2.12 -21.04 -3.40
CA TRP A 132 -2.99 -19.89 -3.23
C TRP A 132 -3.22 -19.63 -1.75
N CYS A 133 -2.81 -18.46 -1.28
CA CYS A 133 -2.91 -18.06 0.11
C CYS A 133 -3.59 -16.69 0.22
N VAL A 134 -4.56 -16.55 1.15
CA VAL A 134 -5.13 -15.26 1.53
C VAL A 134 -4.60 -14.90 2.91
N THR A 135 -4.01 -13.71 3.03
CA THR A 135 -3.34 -13.30 4.27
C THR A 135 -3.41 -11.78 4.46
N PRO A 136 -3.38 -11.29 5.72
CA PRO A 136 -3.19 -9.88 5.97
C PRO A 136 -1.92 -9.35 5.29
N ARG A 137 -2.03 -8.19 4.63
CA ARG A 137 -0.91 -7.57 3.90
C ARG A 137 0.36 -7.41 4.76
N LYS A 138 0.20 -7.24 6.07
CA LYS A 138 1.31 -7.15 7.04
C LYS A 138 2.17 -8.42 7.07
N ARG A 139 1.60 -9.58 6.79
CA ARG A 139 2.31 -10.87 6.78
C ARG A 139 3.00 -11.20 5.44
N LEU A 140 2.87 -10.34 4.42
CA LEU A 140 3.48 -10.59 3.11
C LEU A 140 4.98 -10.86 3.20
N LYS A 141 5.71 -10.11 4.04
CA LYS A 141 7.16 -10.30 4.22
C LYS A 141 7.50 -11.69 4.77
N GLU A 142 6.67 -12.20 5.68
CA GLU A 142 6.80 -13.54 6.24
C GLU A 142 6.57 -14.61 5.16
N VAL A 143 5.50 -14.46 4.37
CA VAL A 143 5.22 -15.36 3.24
C VAL A 143 6.38 -15.37 2.25
N MET A 144 6.87 -14.19 1.86
CA MET A 144 7.99 -14.06 0.92
C MET A 144 9.27 -14.71 1.44
N LYS A 145 9.53 -14.60 2.75
CA LYS A 145 10.68 -15.26 3.39
C LYS A 145 10.57 -16.77 3.30
N ILE A 146 9.43 -17.34 3.68
CA ILE A 146 9.16 -18.79 3.61
C ILE A 146 9.36 -19.28 2.18
N VAL A 147 8.77 -18.61 1.19
CA VAL A 147 8.89 -18.98 -0.22
C VAL A 147 10.33 -18.94 -0.71
N SER A 148 11.08 -17.87 -0.38
CA SER A 148 12.47 -17.74 -0.80
C SER A 148 13.40 -18.79 -0.20
N GLU A 149 13.13 -19.26 1.03
CA GLU A 149 13.89 -20.30 1.72
C GLU A 149 13.53 -21.71 1.21
N THR A 150 12.26 -21.92 0.83
CA THR A 150 11.77 -23.26 0.43
C THR A 150 11.89 -23.50 -1.07
N THR A 151 11.57 -22.47 -1.88
CA THR A 151 11.54 -22.58 -3.35
C THR A 151 12.01 -21.28 -4.00
N PRO A 152 13.33 -21.05 -4.12
CA PRO A 152 13.89 -19.81 -4.65
C PRO A 152 13.47 -19.48 -6.10
N ASN A 153 13.10 -20.50 -6.88
CA ASN A 153 12.68 -20.37 -8.28
C ASN A 153 11.17 -20.14 -8.45
N ALA A 154 10.40 -20.02 -7.35
CA ALA A 154 8.98 -19.76 -7.42
C ALA A 154 8.69 -18.32 -7.86
N TYR A 155 7.68 -18.14 -8.71
CA TYR A 155 7.18 -16.84 -9.10
C TYR A 155 5.99 -16.45 -8.21
N VAL A 156 6.01 -15.26 -7.63
CA VAL A 156 4.98 -14.82 -6.67
C VAL A 156 4.25 -13.60 -7.20
N THR A 157 2.92 -13.64 -7.20
CA THR A 157 2.06 -12.50 -7.48
C THR A 157 1.16 -12.18 -6.29
N THR A 158 0.83 -10.90 -6.11
CA THR A 158 -0.06 -10.45 -5.05
C THR A 158 -1.16 -9.56 -5.59
N GLU A 159 -2.37 -9.72 -5.07
CA GLU A 159 -3.52 -8.88 -5.40
C GLU A 159 -4.28 -8.47 -4.14
N PRO A 160 -4.77 -7.22 -4.06
CA PRO A 160 -5.66 -6.82 -2.97
C PRO A 160 -6.97 -7.61 -2.99
N VAL A 161 -7.46 -8.01 -1.82
CA VAL A 161 -8.77 -8.67 -1.68
C VAL A 161 -9.83 -7.64 -1.31
N SER A 162 -10.98 -7.72 -2.02
CA SER A 162 -12.20 -7.05 -1.61
C SER A 162 -13.26 -8.11 -1.33
N TYR A 163 -13.77 -8.14 -0.10
CA TYR A 163 -14.84 -9.07 0.28
C TYR A 163 -16.20 -8.46 -0.04
N THR A 164 -17.04 -9.19 -0.75
CA THR A 164 -18.47 -8.84 -0.94
C THR A 164 -19.34 -9.46 0.15
N HIS A 165 -18.94 -10.64 0.67
CA HIS A 165 -19.56 -11.32 1.80
C HIS A 165 -18.48 -11.98 2.66
N LEU A 166 -18.65 -11.93 3.99
CA LEU A 166 -17.74 -12.56 4.95
C LEU A 166 -18.13 -14.00 5.28
N THR A 167 -19.35 -14.41 4.95
CA THR A 167 -19.86 -15.76 5.18
C THR A 167 -20.37 -16.36 3.87
N LEU A 168 -19.99 -17.61 3.60
CA LEU A 168 -20.62 -18.38 2.54
C LEU A 168 -22.07 -18.65 2.94
N PRO A 169 -23.06 -18.51 2.03
CA PRO A 169 -24.39 -18.98 2.30
C PRO A 169 -24.30 -20.50 2.50
N THR A 170 -24.66 -20.95 3.70
CA THR A 170 -24.84 -22.39 4.04
C THR A 170 -26.09 -22.95 3.41
#